data_545bb24bb206e1693d15b0312f3cb951
#
_entry.id   545bb24bb206e1693d15b0312f3cb951
#
_cell.length_a   1.000
_cell.length_b   1.000
_cell.length_c   1.000
_cell.angle_alpha   90.00
_cell.angle_beta   90.00
_cell.angle_gamma   90.00
#
_symmetry.space_group_name_H-M   'P 1'
#
loop_
_entity.id
_entity.type
_entity.pdbx_description
1 polymer ?
#
loop_
_entity_poly.entity_id
_entity_poly.type
_entity_poly.pdbx_seq_one_letter_code
_entity_poly.pdbx_strand_id
1 'polypeptide(L)'
;MTDAPTDPEPKIAASAPGPTRRAVMQGAAGVAAASAVLGRVNIVRAAAETPVKVGFIEDESGNLSIYGIQKYHAAQLAVKEINDGFTLAGGPVGPGGLGTMGAYTPTPPTLAAGDGGKLNIVNDGGQPSQHAIVNVDFDNILIPSGEKGLLGRPVNLISSDGQSNNTLWQQLARRMIQEDKVDVLFAGFASAEREAIRPIVDQRKQLYFYTNQYEGGVADEYTFCTGAVCEQQVIPVMRYMVEKFGPKIFTIAANYNFGQLTAAWVRSFAPLLKAQVIGEEFPPLEVSEFSSVIAKVQAAKPDWVMTLLVGQNQSNYYPQAAAAGLHLPMASTINMAQGYEHKRFTAPALANMHNAVNYMQEIPTKRNQDFVQRFYAMFPKDPYLGQMAQNTYFSIHLYAKAARLAGTTDQQKVRRSLESGWTIEAPEGSVFLEPATHHASHFIRLAVADEKQNISFVREWPMIEAWWLQRLGVNLVRHPEHKQYTPQEDPFFKMSS
;
A
#
# COMPACT_ATOMS: atom_id res chain seq x y z
N MET A 1 27.47 -49.45 -57.20
CA MET A 1 28.33 -50.50 -56.72
C MET A 1 28.79 -50.09 -55.35
N THR A 2 28.14 -50.51 -54.34
CA THR A 2 28.24 -51.74 -53.56
C THR A 2 27.06 -51.81 -52.57
N ASP A 3 26.57 -52.98 -52.43
CA ASP A 3 25.39 -53.47 -51.73
C ASP A 3 25.36 -53.14 -50.23
N ALA A 4 24.14 -52.83 -49.74
CA ALA A 4 23.78 -52.88 -48.37
C ALA A 4 23.10 -54.23 -48.05
N PRO A 5 23.36 -54.85 -46.90
CA PRO A 5 22.72 -56.13 -46.52
C PRO A 5 21.33 -55.92 -45.91
N THR A 6 20.40 -56.75 -46.30
CA THR A 6 19.03 -56.88 -45.80
C THR A 6 19.01 -57.62 -44.45
N ASP A 7 18.31 -57.07 -43.47
CA ASP A 7 17.95 -57.72 -42.21
C ASP A 7 16.75 -58.65 -42.38
N PRO A 8 16.69 -59.80 -41.65
CA PRO A 8 15.60 -60.78 -41.80
C PRO A 8 14.42 -60.43 -40.88
N GLU A 9 13.20 -60.68 -41.43
CA GLU A 9 11.91 -60.56 -40.74
C GLU A 9 11.82 -61.42 -39.46
N PRO A 10 11.14 -60.95 -38.38
CA PRO A 10 10.88 -61.78 -37.20
C PRO A 10 9.68 -62.73 -37.42
N LYS A 11 9.86 -63.98 -37.14
CA LYS A 11 8.83 -65.03 -37.14
C LYS A 11 7.74 -64.76 -36.12
N ILE A 12 6.47 -64.78 -36.56
CA ILE A 12 5.27 -64.71 -35.71
C ILE A 12 5.16 -66.01 -34.92
N ALA A 13 5.21 -65.92 -33.59
CA ALA A 13 4.91 -67.01 -32.68
C ALA A 13 3.39 -67.19 -32.55
N ALA A 14 2.90 -68.40 -32.64
CA ALA A 14 1.50 -68.77 -32.54
C ALA A 14 0.91 -68.45 -31.16
N SER A 15 -0.28 -67.83 -31.16
CA SER A 15 -1.02 -67.47 -29.96
C SER A 15 -1.60 -68.72 -29.26
N ALA A 16 -1.41 -68.81 -27.95
CA ALA A 16 -2.06 -69.81 -27.08
C ALA A 16 -3.59 -69.57 -27.02
N PRO A 17 -4.43 -70.60 -26.88
CA PRO A 17 -5.87 -70.47 -26.84
C PRO A 17 -6.33 -69.76 -25.53
N GLY A 18 -7.19 -68.78 -25.68
CA GLY A 18 -7.76 -67.99 -24.57
C GLY A 18 -8.66 -68.83 -23.66
N PRO A 19 -8.88 -68.40 -22.42
CA PRO A 19 -9.65 -69.15 -21.43
C PRO A 19 -11.13 -69.30 -21.83
N THR A 20 -11.69 -70.49 -21.61
CA THR A 20 -13.08 -70.80 -21.91
C THR A 20 -14.06 -70.03 -21.05
N ARG A 21 -15.28 -69.78 -21.57
CA ARG A 21 -16.38 -69.03 -20.86
C ARG A 21 -16.63 -69.48 -19.43
N ARG A 22 -16.34 -70.73 -19.10
CA ARG A 22 -16.50 -71.30 -17.76
C ARG A 22 -15.46 -70.83 -16.74
N ALA A 23 -14.23 -70.54 -17.17
CA ALA A 23 -13.18 -70.02 -16.31
C ALA A 23 -13.37 -68.53 -15.96
N VAL A 24 -13.99 -67.76 -16.88
CA VAL A 24 -14.35 -66.36 -16.67
C VAL A 24 -15.48 -66.21 -15.63
N MET A 25 -16.45 -67.15 -15.61
CA MET A 25 -17.56 -67.12 -14.65
C MET A 25 -17.14 -67.54 -13.25
N GLN A 26 -16.14 -68.37 -13.08
CA GLN A 26 -15.62 -68.76 -11.75
C GLN A 26 -14.69 -67.70 -11.15
N GLY A 27 -14.01 -66.88 -11.96
CA GLY A 27 -13.24 -65.73 -11.51
C GLY A 27 -14.08 -64.54 -11.06
N ALA A 28 -15.28 -64.37 -11.62
CA ALA A 28 -16.17 -63.28 -11.25
C ALA A 28 -16.89 -63.50 -9.88
N ALA A 29 -17.09 -64.74 -9.45
CA ALA A 29 -17.70 -65.05 -8.15
C ALA A 29 -16.73 -64.83 -6.97
N GLY A 30 -15.40 -64.96 -7.18
CA GLY A 30 -14.42 -64.71 -6.15
C GLY A 30 -14.18 -63.22 -5.85
N VAL A 31 -14.34 -62.37 -6.87
CA VAL A 31 -14.18 -60.91 -6.69
C VAL A 31 -15.40 -60.27 -6.02
N ALA A 32 -16.57 -60.83 -6.20
CA ALA A 32 -17.81 -60.35 -5.55
C ALA A 32 -17.85 -60.60 -4.05
N ALA A 33 -17.17 -61.64 -3.55
CA ALA A 33 -17.14 -61.98 -2.11
C ALA A 33 -16.07 -61.17 -1.33
N ALA A 34 -15.02 -60.71 -2.00
CA ALA A 34 -13.97 -59.84 -1.39
C ALA A 34 -14.41 -58.36 -1.30
N SER A 35 -15.36 -57.93 -2.11
CA SER A 35 -15.87 -56.54 -2.12
C SER A 35 -16.87 -56.26 -0.98
N ALA A 36 -17.37 -57.25 -0.26
CA ALA A 36 -18.33 -57.12 0.81
C ALA A 36 -17.71 -56.85 2.21
N VAL A 37 -16.40 -56.95 2.33
CA VAL A 37 -15.67 -56.76 3.62
C VAL A 37 -14.83 -55.48 3.64
N LEU A 38 -14.57 -54.88 2.49
CA LEU A 38 -14.02 -53.51 2.46
C LEU A 38 -15.18 -52.54 2.67
N GLY A 39 -15.27 -52.05 3.91
CA GLY A 39 -16.22 -50.97 4.27
C GLY A 39 -16.15 -49.88 3.19
N ARG A 40 -17.29 -49.32 2.80
CA ARG A 40 -17.42 -48.21 1.90
C ARG A 40 -16.44 -47.12 2.37
N VAL A 41 -15.26 -47.03 1.80
CA VAL A 41 -14.44 -45.84 1.82
C VAL A 41 -15.29 -44.83 1.03
N ASN A 42 -16.14 -44.10 1.71
CA ASN A 42 -16.66 -42.87 1.17
C ASN A 42 -15.45 -41.99 0.90
N ILE A 43 -14.93 -42.01 -0.33
CA ILE A 43 -14.13 -40.91 -0.82
C ILE A 43 -15.13 -39.75 -0.88
N VAL A 44 -15.30 -39.07 0.25
CA VAL A 44 -15.86 -37.74 0.25
C VAL A 44 -14.86 -36.95 -0.61
N ARG A 45 -15.17 -36.82 -1.89
CA ARG A 45 -14.56 -35.80 -2.70
C ARG A 45 -14.91 -34.51 -1.95
N ALA A 46 -13.96 -33.97 -1.18
CA ALA A 46 -14.12 -32.65 -0.61
C ALA A 46 -14.59 -31.76 -1.76
N ALA A 47 -15.79 -31.23 -1.64
CA ALA A 47 -16.27 -30.24 -2.60
C ALA A 47 -15.15 -29.20 -2.64
N ALA A 48 -14.66 -28.86 -3.82
CA ALA A 48 -13.62 -27.87 -3.96
C ALA A 48 -14.09 -26.62 -3.21
N GLU A 49 -13.43 -26.30 -2.10
CA GLU A 49 -13.85 -25.18 -1.27
C GLU A 49 -13.84 -23.92 -2.10
N THR A 50 -14.92 -23.14 -2.03
CA THR A 50 -15.03 -21.87 -2.77
C THR A 50 -13.86 -20.96 -2.36
N PRO A 51 -13.01 -20.49 -3.28
CA PRO A 51 -11.86 -19.70 -2.93
C PRO A 51 -12.26 -18.39 -2.23
N VAL A 52 -11.39 -17.89 -1.35
CA VAL A 52 -11.49 -16.50 -0.88
C VAL A 52 -11.08 -15.58 -2.02
N LYS A 53 -11.87 -14.57 -2.29
CA LYS A 53 -11.70 -13.67 -3.43
C LYS A 53 -11.19 -12.31 -2.98
N VAL A 54 -9.99 -11.96 -3.36
CA VAL A 54 -9.42 -10.62 -3.17
C VAL A 54 -9.62 -9.85 -4.47
N GLY A 55 -10.49 -8.83 -4.44
CA GLY A 55 -10.69 -7.91 -5.54
C GLY A 55 -9.55 -6.89 -5.59
N PHE A 56 -9.06 -6.62 -6.80
CA PHE A 56 -7.93 -5.72 -7.01
C PHE A 56 -8.17 -4.85 -8.25
N ILE A 57 -8.27 -3.52 -8.06
CA ILE A 57 -8.41 -2.58 -9.16
C ILE A 57 -7.25 -1.60 -9.10
N GLU A 58 -6.43 -1.58 -10.15
CA GLU A 58 -5.29 -0.66 -10.29
C GLU A 58 -5.11 -0.25 -11.74
N ASP A 59 -4.32 0.79 -11.96
CA ASP A 59 -3.97 1.23 -13.30
C ASP A 59 -2.81 0.39 -13.86
N GLU A 60 -3.13 -0.67 -14.59
CA GLU A 60 -2.13 -1.44 -15.34
C GLU A 60 -1.81 -0.74 -16.67
N SER A 61 -2.70 0.14 -17.13
CA SER A 61 -2.52 1.03 -18.28
C SER A 61 -2.99 2.45 -17.98
N GLY A 62 -2.81 3.39 -18.92
CA GLY A 62 -3.12 4.80 -18.70
C GLY A 62 -1.99 5.60 -18.06
N ASN A 63 -2.28 6.87 -17.72
CA ASN A 63 -1.28 7.85 -17.27
C ASN A 63 -0.65 7.52 -15.88
N LEU A 64 -1.33 6.70 -15.08
CA LEU A 64 -0.92 6.35 -13.72
C LEU A 64 -0.41 4.90 -13.61
N SER A 65 -0.23 4.20 -14.72
CA SER A 65 0.24 2.80 -14.75
C SER A 65 1.62 2.59 -14.12
N ILE A 66 2.44 3.63 -14.08
CA ILE A 66 3.73 3.64 -13.37
C ILE A 66 3.59 3.24 -11.88
N TYR A 67 2.42 3.42 -11.31
CA TYR A 67 2.12 3.11 -9.91
C TYR A 67 1.42 1.76 -9.75
N GLY A 68 0.50 1.38 -10.65
CA GLY A 68 -0.38 0.23 -10.48
C GLY A 68 0.31 -1.11 -10.67
N ILE A 69 1.19 -1.25 -11.66
CA ILE A 69 1.81 -2.54 -12.01
C ILE A 69 2.54 -3.18 -10.83
N GLN A 70 3.39 -2.43 -10.13
CA GLN A 70 4.15 -2.96 -9.00
C GLN A 70 3.25 -3.30 -7.79
N LYS A 71 2.14 -2.57 -7.59
CA LYS A 71 1.14 -2.92 -6.59
C LYS A 71 0.47 -4.25 -6.90
N TYR A 72 0.12 -4.47 -8.17
CA TYR A 72 -0.44 -5.73 -8.64
C TYR A 72 0.53 -6.90 -8.41
N HIS A 73 1.80 -6.73 -8.76
CA HIS A 73 2.82 -7.75 -8.52
C HIS A 73 3.03 -8.02 -7.02
N ALA A 74 3.01 -6.99 -6.18
CA ALA A 74 3.08 -7.16 -4.73
C ALA A 74 1.85 -7.89 -4.15
N ALA A 75 0.66 -7.63 -4.71
CA ALA A 75 -0.55 -8.36 -4.35
C ALA A 75 -0.47 -9.85 -4.75
N GLN A 76 0.09 -10.15 -5.93
CA GLN A 76 0.32 -11.54 -6.37
C GLN A 76 1.31 -12.26 -5.44
N LEU A 77 2.39 -11.59 -5.02
CA LEU A 77 3.35 -12.15 -4.06
C LEU A 77 2.67 -12.47 -2.71
N ALA A 78 1.92 -11.52 -2.16
CA ALA A 78 1.20 -11.73 -0.90
C ALA A 78 0.20 -12.89 -0.97
N VAL A 79 -0.61 -12.95 -2.03
CA VAL A 79 -1.56 -14.05 -2.26
C VAL A 79 -0.85 -15.39 -2.42
N LYS A 80 0.27 -15.42 -3.15
CA LYS A 80 1.08 -16.62 -3.27
C LYS A 80 1.58 -17.11 -1.91
N GLU A 81 2.15 -16.22 -1.11
CA GLU A 81 2.69 -16.56 0.21
C GLU A 81 1.60 -17.08 1.16
N ILE A 82 0.41 -16.46 1.14
CA ILE A 82 -0.75 -16.93 1.92
C ILE A 82 -1.17 -18.34 1.45
N ASN A 83 -1.22 -18.59 0.16
CA ASN A 83 -1.56 -19.90 -0.41
C ASN A 83 -0.50 -20.96 -0.10
N ASP A 84 0.76 -20.57 0.00
CA ASP A 84 1.87 -21.46 0.39
C ASP A 84 1.91 -21.74 1.90
N GLY A 85 1.09 -21.06 2.70
CA GLY A 85 0.97 -21.25 4.14
C GLY A 85 1.85 -20.32 4.97
N PHE A 86 2.12 -19.11 4.47
CA PHE A 86 2.88 -18.08 5.16
C PHE A 86 2.05 -16.86 5.51
N THR A 87 2.51 -16.08 6.47
CA THR A 87 1.93 -14.81 6.90
C THR A 87 3.02 -13.91 7.47
N LEU A 88 2.79 -12.61 7.48
CA LEU A 88 3.67 -11.70 8.20
C LEU A 88 3.51 -11.85 9.72
N ALA A 89 4.59 -11.68 10.47
CA ALA A 89 4.57 -11.62 11.92
C ALA A 89 3.70 -10.44 12.42
N GLY A 90 3.36 -10.44 13.69
CA GLY A 90 2.48 -9.46 14.32
C GLY A 90 1.14 -10.05 14.76
N GLY A 91 0.29 -9.24 15.37
CA GLY A 91 -0.98 -9.72 15.94
C GLY A 91 -1.89 -8.58 16.39
N PRO A 92 -3.11 -8.93 16.86
CA PRO A 92 -4.01 -7.95 17.44
C PRO A 92 -3.45 -7.43 18.77
N VAL A 93 -3.66 -6.15 19.01
CA VAL A 93 -3.16 -5.46 20.21
C VAL A 93 -4.21 -5.44 21.32
N GLY A 94 -5.48 -5.67 20.96
CA GLY A 94 -6.61 -5.70 21.89
C GLY A 94 -7.13 -4.29 22.28
N PRO A 95 -8.28 -4.21 22.93
CA PRO A 95 -8.95 -2.95 23.25
C PRO A 95 -8.24 -2.10 24.31
N GLY A 96 -7.07 -2.47 24.76
CA GLY A 96 -6.22 -1.73 25.70
C GLY A 96 -4.91 -1.25 25.14
N GLY A 97 -4.75 -1.28 23.80
CA GLY A 97 -3.46 -1.01 23.17
C GLY A 97 -2.52 -2.20 23.25
N LEU A 98 -1.24 -2.02 22.96
CA LEU A 98 -0.19 -3.06 22.90
C LEU A 98 -0.14 -3.89 24.21
N GLY A 99 -1.09 -4.76 24.41
CA GLY A 99 -1.47 -5.64 25.49
C GLY A 99 -0.50 -5.83 26.67
N THR A 100 0.67 -6.32 26.49
CA THR A 100 1.69 -6.49 27.54
C THR A 100 2.75 -5.37 27.56
N MET A 101 2.65 -4.41 26.67
CA MET A 101 3.61 -3.31 26.52
C MET A 101 3.07 -1.93 26.94
N GLY A 102 1.99 -1.90 27.74
CA GLY A 102 1.37 -0.65 28.22
C GLY A 102 0.21 -0.17 27.36
N ALA A 103 -0.80 0.42 27.98
CA ALA A 103 -1.97 0.93 27.26
C ALA A 103 -1.55 2.01 26.27
N TYR A 104 -1.91 1.82 25.01
CA TYR A 104 -1.75 2.83 23.97
C TYR A 104 -2.72 3.99 24.25
N THR A 105 -2.21 5.09 24.72
CA THR A 105 -2.90 6.38 24.68
C THR A 105 -2.17 7.22 23.63
N PRO A 106 -2.76 7.45 22.44
CA PRO A 106 -2.16 8.37 21.51
C PRO A 106 -1.94 9.70 22.22
N THR A 107 -0.72 10.16 22.25
CA THR A 107 -0.41 11.52 22.70
C THR A 107 -0.49 12.39 21.45
N PRO A 108 -1.61 13.11 21.23
CA PRO A 108 -1.69 14.07 20.15
C PRO A 108 -0.55 15.07 20.31
N PRO A 109 -0.06 15.70 19.22
CA PRO A 109 0.95 16.72 19.33
C PRO A 109 0.49 17.76 20.33
N THR A 110 1.30 17.96 21.37
CA THR A 110 0.98 18.89 22.44
C THR A 110 1.24 20.29 21.91
N LEU A 111 0.20 21.09 21.91
CA LEU A 111 0.27 22.49 21.52
C LEU A 111 0.33 23.31 22.80
N ALA A 112 1.42 24.03 23.01
CA ALA A 112 1.53 24.99 24.09
C ALA A 112 1.27 26.40 23.57
N ALA A 113 0.56 27.22 24.33
CA ALA A 113 0.48 28.64 24.06
C ALA A 113 1.88 29.23 24.14
N GLY A 114 2.36 29.81 23.05
CA GLY A 114 3.60 30.57 23.03
C GLY A 114 3.42 31.98 23.60
N ASP A 115 4.51 32.65 23.92
CA ASP A 115 4.50 34.04 24.32
C ASP A 115 3.79 34.89 23.25
N GLY A 116 2.79 35.69 23.69
CA GLY A 116 2.00 36.53 22.81
C GLY A 116 0.81 35.84 22.13
N GLY A 117 0.33 34.67 22.62
CA GLY A 117 -0.85 33.97 22.09
C GLY A 117 -0.59 33.18 20.82
N LYS A 118 0.67 33.04 20.39
CA LYS A 118 1.06 32.18 19.28
C LYS A 118 1.15 30.72 19.76
N LEU A 119 0.57 29.81 19.01
CA LEU A 119 0.67 28.38 19.30
C LEU A 119 2.07 27.88 18.92
N ASN A 120 2.75 27.26 19.89
CA ASN A 120 3.99 26.52 19.64
C ASN A 120 3.69 25.02 19.63
N ILE A 121 4.20 24.32 18.65
CA ILE A 121 4.18 22.85 18.64
C ILE A 121 5.26 22.40 19.60
N VAL A 122 4.87 21.89 20.76
CA VAL A 122 5.78 21.33 21.77
C VAL A 122 6.14 19.89 21.42
N ASN A 123 5.24 19.19 20.72
CA ASN A 123 5.45 17.87 20.17
C ASN A 123 4.93 17.87 18.75
N ASP A 124 5.79 17.58 17.77
CA ASP A 124 5.51 17.65 16.33
C ASP A 124 4.86 16.39 15.74
N GLY A 125 4.44 15.45 16.61
CA GLY A 125 4.03 14.14 16.13
C GLY A 125 5.21 13.30 15.60
N GLY A 126 6.39 13.88 15.45
CA GLY A 126 7.62 13.22 15.02
C GLY A 126 8.50 12.76 16.22
N GLN A 127 8.03 12.89 17.45
CA GLN A 127 8.63 12.15 18.55
C GLN A 127 8.27 10.68 18.38
N PRO A 128 9.20 9.75 18.58
CA PRO A 128 8.86 8.34 18.65
C PRO A 128 7.70 8.25 19.63
N SER A 129 6.62 7.56 19.23
CA SER A 129 5.54 7.30 20.16
C SER A 129 6.20 6.74 21.42
N GLN A 130 5.80 7.16 22.63
CA GLN A 130 6.34 6.59 23.88
C GLN A 130 6.09 5.07 23.96
N HIS A 131 5.37 4.55 23.03
CA HIS A 131 5.22 3.18 22.65
C HIS A 131 6.38 2.80 21.72
N ALA A 132 7.61 3.02 22.18
CA ALA A 132 8.73 2.33 21.59
C ALA A 132 8.31 0.85 21.54
N ILE A 133 7.67 0.45 20.45
CA ILE A 133 7.70 -0.93 20.04
C ILE A 133 9.19 -1.19 20.07
N VAL A 134 9.60 -1.95 21.09
CA VAL A 134 10.96 -2.43 21.16
C VAL A 134 11.23 -2.84 19.74
N ASN A 135 12.20 -2.18 19.12
CA ASN A 135 12.66 -2.52 17.78
C ASN A 135 13.22 -3.96 17.92
N VAL A 136 12.34 -4.93 18.05
CA VAL A 136 12.68 -6.33 17.90
C VAL A 136 12.99 -6.42 16.43
N ASP A 137 14.25 -6.38 16.11
CA ASP A 137 14.75 -6.56 14.77
C ASP A 137 14.43 -8.00 14.38
N PHE A 138 13.19 -8.22 13.96
CA PHE A 138 12.76 -9.50 13.40
C PHE A 138 13.43 -9.64 12.04
N ASP A 139 14.59 -10.26 12.02
CA ASP A 139 15.27 -10.61 10.77
C ASP A 139 14.35 -11.35 9.81
N ASN A 140 13.44 -12.17 10.32
CA ASN A 140 12.48 -12.94 9.55
C ASN A 140 11.04 -12.55 9.92
N ILE A 141 10.41 -11.75 9.07
CA ILE A 141 9.02 -11.30 9.25
C ILE A 141 7.99 -12.23 8.60
N LEU A 142 8.40 -13.09 7.65
CA LEU A 142 7.52 -14.05 6.99
C LEU A 142 7.58 -15.38 7.73
N ILE A 143 6.50 -15.74 8.39
CA ILE A 143 6.40 -16.93 9.28
C ILE A 143 5.32 -17.90 8.77
N PRO A 144 5.39 -19.19 9.11
CA PRO A 144 4.32 -20.14 8.83
C PRO A 144 3.01 -19.68 9.47
N SER A 145 1.91 -19.76 8.71
CA SER A 145 0.57 -19.41 9.19
C SER A 145 -0.15 -20.55 9.90
N GLY A 146 0.36 -21.78 9.79
CA GLY A 146 -0.29 -22.98 10.29
C GLY A 146 -1.30 -23.62 9.34
N GLU A 147 -1.65 -22.95 8.25
CA GLU A 147 -2.57 -23.44 7.21
C GLU A 147 -2.13 -22.95 5.83
N LYS A 148 -2.54 -23.66 4.77
CA LYS A 148 -2.41 -23.18 3.39
C LYS A 148 -3.68 -22.41 3.00
N GLY A 149 -3.49 -21.27 2.31
CA GLY A 149 -4.60 -20.39 1.97
C GLY A 149 -5.12 -19.57 3.16
N LEU A 150 -6.39 -19.25 3.14
CA LEU A 150 -7.08 -18.50 4.18
C LEU A 150 -8.32 -19.26 4.63
N LEU A 151 -8.39 -19.64 5.92
CA LEU A 151 -9.45 -20.45 6.49
C LEU A 151 -9.61 -21.82 5.77
N GLY A 152 -8.48 -22.46 5.43
CA GLY A 152 -8.43 -23.71 4.68
C GLY A 152 -8.78 -23.59 3.19
N ARG A 153 -9.09 -22.40 2.69
CA ARG A 153 -9.54 -22.12 1.31
C ARG A 153 -8.42 -21.45 0.50
N PRO A 154 -8.26 -21.79 -0.79
CA PRO A 154 -7.33 -21.05 -1.63
C PRO A 154 -7.75 -19.58 -1.77
N VAL A 155 -6.78 -18.67 -1.86
CA VAL A 155 -7.02 -17.24 -2.11
C VAL A 155 -6.81 -16.96 -3.58
N ASN A 156 -7.81 -16.34 -4.23
CA ASN A 156 -7.76 -15.91 -5.61
C ASN A 156 -7.73 -14.38 -5.70
N LEU A 157 -6.77 -13.85 -6.43
CA LEU A 157 -6.71 -12.43 -6.78
C LEU A 157 -7.51 -12.21 -8.08
N ILE A 158 -8.54 -11.36 -8.00
CA ILE A 158 -9.38 -10.97 -9.14
C ILE A 158 -9.01 -9.53 -9.48
N SER A 159 -8.21 -9.35 -10.54
CA SER A 159 -7.72 -8.02 -10.94
C SER A 159 -8.51 -7.41 -12.08
N SER A 160 -8.45 -6.08 -12.17
CA SER A 160 -8.95 -5.30 -13.30
C SER A 160 -8.17 -4.01 -13.46
N ASP A 161 -7.94 -3.65 -14.73
CA ASP A 161 -7.27 -2.42 -15.12
C ASP A 161 -8.24 -1.22 -15.09
N GLY A 162 -7.95 -0.23 -14.27
CA GLY A 162 -8.72 1.01 -14.11
C GLY A 162 -8.48 2.04 -15.20
N GLN A 163 -7.38 1.92 -15.97
CA GLN A 163 -7.01 2.74 -17.13
C GLN A 163 -6.98 4.25 -16.85
N SER A 164 -6.75 4.64 -15.60
CA SER A 164 -6.79 6.04 -15.10
C SER A 164 -8.12 6.74 -15.44
N ASN A 165 -9.25 6.01 -15.45
CA ASN A 165 -10.57 6.49 -15.81
C ASN A 165 -11.59 6.32 -14.68
N ASN A 166 -11.94 7.40 -14.00
CA ASN A 166 -12.82 7.39 -12.81
C ASN A 166 -14.19 6.71 -13.06
N THR A 167 -14.76 6.84 -14.25
CA THR A 167 -16.03 6.18 -14.59
C THR A 167 -15.85 4.66 -14.67
N LEU A 168 -14.76 4.19 -15.27
CA LEU A 168 -14.42 2.79 -15.33
C LEU A 168 -14.18 2.21 -13.92
N TRP A 169 -13.50 2.94 -13.05
CA TRP A 169 -13.26 2.54 -11.66
C TRP A 169 -14.56 2.24 -10.92
N GLN A 170 -15.59 3.08 -11.06
CA GLN A 170 -16.91 2.84 -10.47
C GLN A 170 -17.57 1.58 -11.01
N GLN A 171 -17.49 1.35 -12.32
CA GLN A 171 -18.07 0.17 -12.96
C GLN A 171 -17.39 -1.12 -12.49
N LEU A 172 -16.05 -1.11 -12.43
CA LEU A 172 -15.25 -2.23 -11.97
C LEU A 172 -15.52 -2.55 -10.50
N ALA A 173 -15.60 -1.54 -9.64
CA ALA A 173 -15.93 -1.74 -8.23
C ALA A 173 -17.33 -2.36 -8.07
N ARG A 174 -18.34 -1.86 -8.81
CA ARG A 174 -19.69 -2.46 -8.80
C ARG A 174 -19.67 -3.92 -9.24
N ARG A 175 -18.97 -4.24 -10.33
CA ARG A 175 -18.85 -5.60 -10.84
C ARG A 175 -18.19 -6.51 -9.80
N MET A 176 -17.03 -6.12 -9.26
CA MET A 176 -16.31 -6.95 -8.28
C MET A 176 -17.13 -7.24 -7.04
N ILE A 177 -17.86 -6.24 -6.54
CA ILE A 177 -18.67 -6.39 -5.31
C ILE A 177 -19.95 -7.17 -5.59
N GLN A 178 -20.66 -6.92 -6.69
CA GLN A 178 -22.00 -7.45 -6.92
C GLN A 178 -22.01 -8.76 -7.71
N GLU A 179 -21.14 -8.90 -8.72
CA GLU A 179 -21.11 -10.04 -9.62
C GLU A 179 -20.03 -11.04 -9.22
N ASP A 180 -18.78 -10.57 -9.07
CA ASP A 180 -17.64 -11.40 -8.66
C ASP A 180 -17.74 -11.80 -7.18
N LYS A 181 -18.43 -10.99 -6.35
CA LYS A 181 -18.64 -11.18 -4.90
C LYS A 181 -17.30 -11.37 -4.18
N VAL A 182 -16.45 -10.36 -4.28
CA VAL A 182 -15.15 -10.37 -3.61
C VAL A 182 -15.32 -10.27 -2.08
N ASP A 183 -14.47 -10.97 -1.34
CA ASP A 183 -14.46 -10.95 0.12
C ASP A 183 -13.82 -9.67 0.67
N VAL A 184 -12.94 -9.03 -0.09
CA VAL A 184 -12.30 -7.74 0.22
C VAL A 184 -11.93 -7.04 -1.07
N LEU A 185 -11.92 -5.70 -1.08
CA LEU A 185 -11.48 -4.87 -2.20
C LEU A 185 -10.19 -4.12 -1.85
N PHE A 186 -9.19 -4.22 -2.70
CA PHE A 186 -8.00 -3.36 -2.72
C PHE A 186 -8.04 -2.56 -4.01
N ALA A 187 -7.99 -1.24 -3.93
CA ALA A 187 -8.18 -0.45 -5.13
C ALA A 187 -7.64 0.98 -5.01
N GLY A 188 -7.29 1.56 -6.14
CA GLY A 188 -7.05 2.98 -6.34
C GLY A 188 -5.62 3.42 -6.11
N PHE A 189 -5.18 4.32 -6.98
CA PHE A 189 -3.99 5.13 -6.82
C PHE A 189 -4.38 6.56 -6.46
N ALA A 190 -5.12 7.25 -7.35
CA ALA A 190 -5.48 8.63 -7.15
C ALA A 190 -6.61 8.81 -6.10
N SER A 191 -6.58 9.94 -5.37
CA SER A 191 -7.64 10.28 -4.43
C SER A 191 -9.01 10.39 -5.12
N ALA A 192 -9.05 10.84 -6.38
CA ALA A 192 -10.26 10.89 -7.18
C ALA A 192 -10.88 9.50 -7.43
N GLU A 193 -10.05 8.47 -7.65
CA GLU A 193 -10.49 7.08 -7.82
C GLU A 193 -11.04 6.53 -6.51
N ARG A 194 -10.38 6.78 -5.38
CA ARG A 194 -10.87 6.43 -4.05
C ARG A 194 -12.25 7.02 -3.80
N GLU A 195 -12.40 8.33 -4.02
CA GLU A 195 -13.69 9.00 -3.81
C GLU A 195 -14.78 8.51 -4.79
N ALA A 196 -14.41 8.06 -5.98
CA ALA A 196 -15.34 7.43 -6.92
C ALA A 196 -15.86 6.07 -6.42
N ILE A 197 -15.04 5.31 -5.68
CA ILE A 197 -15.36 3.97 -5.17
C ILE A 197 -16.10 4.02 -3.83
N ARG A 198 -15.73 4.91 -2.91
CA ARG A 198 -16.24 4.94 -1.53
C ARG A 198 -17.77 4.87 -1.41
N PRO A 199 -18.59 5.64 -2.16
CA PRO A 199 -20.05 5.53 -2.07
C PRO A 199 -20.59 4.14 -2.40
N ILE A 200 -19.89 3.38 -3.26
CA ILE A 200 -20.28 2.01 -3.63
C ILE A 200 -19.92 1.06 -2.49
N VAL A 201 -18.74 1.23 -1.93
CA VAL A 201 -18.23 0.48 -0.76
C VAL A 201 -19.20 0.63 0.42
N ASP A 202 -19.56 1.87 0.77
CA ASP A 202 -20.48 2.17 1.88
C ASP A 202 -21.86 1.58 1.66
N GLN A 203 -22.42 1.80 0.48
CA GLN A 203 -23.75 1.25 0.15
C GLN A 203 -23.78 -0.27 0.27
N ARG A 204 -22.67 -0.95 -0.03
CA ARG A 204 -22.56 -2.42 -0.05
C ARG A 204 -21.95 -2.99 1.21
N LYS A 205 -21.48 -2.15 2.12
CA LYS A 205 -20.78 -2.54 3.35
C LYS A 205 -19.59 -3.45 3.07
N GLN A 206 -18.81 -3.10 2.03
CA GLN A 206 -17.67 -3.86 1.53
C GLN A 206 -16.39 -3.38 2.19
N LEU A 207 -15.60 -4.28 2.77
CA LEU A 207 -14.26 -3.92 3.23
C LEU A 207 -13.40 -3.49 2.04
N TYR A 208 -12.80 -2.30 2.19
CA TYR A 208 -11.99 -1.66 1.20
C TYR A 208 -10.67 -1.18 1.81
N PHE A 209 -9.56 -1.55 1.19
CA PHE A 209 -8.23 -1.09 1.55
C PHE A 209 -7.70 -0.12 0.49
N TYR A 210 -7.39 1.09 0.93
CA TYR A 210 -6.68 2.10 0.15
C TYR A 210 -5.23 2.17 0.64
N THR A 211 -4.29 1.68 -0.17
CA THR A 211 -2.91 1.38 0.25
C THR A 211 -1.91 2.47 -0.12
N ASN A 212 -2.39 3.56 -0.72
CA ASN A 212 -1.54 4.66 -1.15
C ASN A 212 -1.38 5.72 -0.07
N GLN A 213 -0.25 6.42 -0.10
CA GLN A 213 -0.13 7.69 0.59
C GLN A 213 -1.15 8.70 0.02
N TYR A 214 -1.68 9.58 0.87
CA TYR A 214 -2.67 10.55 0.41
C TYR A 214 -2.78 11.76 1.36
N GLU A 215 -3.66 12.70 1.02
CA GLU A 215 -3.89 13.96 1.74
C GLU A 215 -4.49 13.80 3.15
N GLY A 216 -4.93 12.59 3.52
CA GLY A 216 -5.57 12.33 4.80
C GLY A 216 -7.07 12.64 4.85
N GLY A 217 -7.64 12.48 6.02
CA GLY A 217 -9.00 12.94 6.33
C GLY A 217 -10.14 11.97 6.06
N VAL A 218 -9.92 10.81 5.47
CA VAL A 218 -10.98 9.80 5.26
C VAL A 218 -11.42 9.22 6.59
N ALA A 219 -12.64 9.54 7.03
CA ALA A 219 -13.31 8.92 8.14
C ALA A 219 -14.47 8.08 7.59
N ASP A 220 -14.27 6.77 7.47
CA ASP A 220 -15.17 5.88 6.76
C ASP A 220 -15.14 4.48 7.35
N GLU A 221 -16.35 3.99 7.72
CA GLU A 221 -16.53 2.74 8.44
C GLU A 221 -15.97 1.50 7.71
N TYR A 222 -15.99 1.50 6.37
CA TYR A 222 -15.56 0.35 5.56
C TYR A 222 -14.23 0.54 4.86
N THR A 223 -13.63 1.73 4.97
CA THR A 223 -12.39 2.07 4.30
C THR A 223 -11.21 2.06 5.28
N PHE A 224 -10.20 1.26 4.98
CA PHE A 224 -8.95 1.18 5.71
C PHE A 224 -7.82 1.82 4.87
N CYS A 225 -7.24 2.89 5.39
CA CYS A 225 -6.17 3.65 4.72
C CYS A 225 -4.83 3.23 5.30
N THR A 226 -4.10 2.40 4.56
CA THR A 226 -2.82 1.82 5.02
C THR A 226 -1.59 2.45 4.38
N GLY A 227 -1.76 3.53 3.63
CA GLY A 227 -0.67 4.40 3.18
C GLY A 227 -0.46 5.58 4.12
N ALA A 228 0.72 6.19 4.08
CA ALA A 228 1.06 7.33 4.91
C ALA A 228 0.22 8.58 4.55
N VAL A 229 -0.02 9.44 5.54
CA VAL A 229 -0.83 10.65 5.42
C VAL A 229 -0.01 11.92 5.68
N CYS A 230 -0.60 13.09 5.46
CA CYS A 230 0.12 14.37 5.49
C CYS A 230 0.82 14.66 6.81
N GLU A 231 0.20 14.36 7.95
CA GLU A 231 0.83 14.54 9.25
C GLU A 231 2.08 13.69 9.45
N GLN A 232 2.18 12.57 8.73
CA GLN A 232 3.34 11.68 8.77
C GLN A 232 4.44 12.09 7.79
N GLN A 233 4.09 12.68 6.65
CA GLN A 233 5.04 12.99 5.57
C GLN A 233 5.28 14.50 5.40
N VAL A 234 4.22 15.30 5.25
CA VAL A 234 4.32 16.74 4.96
C VAL A 234 4.95 17.49 6.13
N ILE A 235 4.48 17.23 7.34
CA ILE A 235 4.95 17.94 8.54
C ILE A 235 6.46 17.69 8.79
N PRO A 236 6.95 16.44 8.86
CA PRO A 236 8.38 16.19 9.07
C PRO A 236 9.28 16.76 7.98
N VAL A 237 8.89 16.64 6.71
CA VAL A 237 9.70 17.17 5.62
C VAL A 237 9.71 18.69 5.63
N MET A 238 8.58 19.35 5.87
CA MET A 238 8.52 20.82 5.96
C MET A 238 9.43 21.34 7.08
N ARG A 239 9.38 20.73 8.25
CA ARG A 239 10.25 21.11 9.37
C ARG A 239 11.72 21.01 8.98
N TYR A 240 12.14 19.88 8.43
CA TYR A 240 13.52 19.69 7.98
C TYR A 240 13.94 20.74 6.94
N MET A 241 13.07 21.01 5.95
CA MET A 241 13.36 21.96 4.89
C MET A 241 13.46 23.41 5.40
N VAL A 242 12.55 23.81 6.30
CA VAL A 242 12.58 25.14 6.92
C VAL A 242 13.84 25.32 7.76
N GLU A 243 14.19 24.33 8.60
CA GLU A 243 15.40 24.37 9.44
C GLU A 243 16.68 24.46 8.60
N LYS A 244 16.72 23.75 7.48
CA LYS A 244 17.93 23.61 6.66
C LYS A 244 18.10 24.70 5.60
N PHE A 245 17.01 25.13 4.97
CA PHE A 245 17.06 25.97 3.78
C PHE A 245 16.40 27.34 3.95
N GLY A 246 15.45 27.47 4.90
CA GLY A 246 14.79 28.75 5.17
C GLY A 246 13.27 28.71 5.10
N PRO A 247 12.62 29.85 5.45
CA PRO A 247 11.19 29.88 5.71
C PRO A 247 10.31 30.16 4.46
N LYS A 248 10.87 30.47 3.29
CA LYS A 248 10.09 30.85 2.11
C LYS A 248 9.82 29.64 1.22
N ILE A 249 8.55 29.26 1.13
CA ILE A 249 8.10 28.07 0.42
C ILE A 249 7.37 28.47 -0.85
N PHE A 250 7.67 27.82 -1.98
CA PHE A 250 6.83 27.84 -3.16
C PHE A 250 6.22 26.44 -3.37
N THR A 251 4.91 26.34 -3.58
CA THR A 251 4.23 25.06 -3.77
C THR A 251 3.81 24.88 -5.22
N ILE A 252 4.13 23.72 -5.80
CA ILE A 252 3.63 23.30 -7.12
C ILE A 252 2.90 21.97 -6.91
N ALA A 253 1.58 21.96 -7.09
CA ALA A 253 0.73 20.82 -6.77
C ALA A 253 -0.19 20.47 -7.95
N ALA A 254 -0.39 19.19 -8.22
CA ALA A 254 -1.32 18.73 -9.24
C ALA A 254 -2.76 19.18 -8.94
N ASN A 255 -3.48 19.64 -9.97
CA ASN A 255 -4.82 20.23 -9.82
C ASN A 255 -5.92 19.19 -9.65
N TYR A 256 -5.89 18.44 -8.54
CA TYR A 256 -6.96 17.55 -8.08
C TYR A 256 -6.89 17.36 -6.55
N ASN A 257 -7.77 16.55 -5.96
CA ASN A 257 -7.93 16.41 -4.49
C ASN A 257 -6.59 16.29 -3.75
N PHE A 258 -5.73 15.35 -4.15
CA PHE A 258 -4.44 15.14 -3.50
C PHE A 258 -3.59 16.42 -3.48
N GLY A 259 -3.36 17.02 -4.65
CA GLY A 259 -2.50 18.20 -4.73
C GLY A 259 -3.09 19.41 -4.00
N GLN A 260 -4.39 19.68 -4.15
CA GLN A 260 -5.07 20.80 -3.52
C GLN A 260 -5.11 20.67 -1.99
N LEU A 261 -5.46 19.50 -1.46
CA LEU A 261 -5.57 19.27 -0.02
C LEU A 261 -4.19 19.14 0.64
N THR A 262 -3.21 18.53 -0.04
CA THR A 262 -1.83 18.52 0.47
C THR A 262 -1.21 19.91 0.49
N ALA A 263 -1.47 20.74 -0.52
CA ALA A 263 -1.07 22.16 -0.50
C ALA A 263 -1.78 22.93 0.62
N ALA A 264 -3.04 22.59 0.94
CA ALA A 264 -3.73 23.16 2.09
C ALA A 264 -3.05 22.80 3.42
N TRP A 265 -2.53 21.57 3.56
CA TRP A 265 -1.69 21.20 4.69
C TRP A 265 -0.42 22.06 4.76
N VAL A 266 0.28 22.27 3.65
CA VAL A 266 1.48 23.10 3.59
C VAL A 266 1.16 24.54 4.04
N ARG A 267 0.09 25.15 3.50
CA ARG A 267 -0.35 26.51 3.91
C ARG A 267 -0.67 26.61 5.38
N SER A 268 -1.45 25.65 5.89
CA SER A 268 -1.92 25.66 7.27
C SER A 268 -0.80 25.41 8.27
N PHE A 269 0.22 24.63 7.89
CA PHE A 269 1.31 24.27 8.77
C PHE A 269 2.50 25.24 8.72
N ALA A 270 2.70 25.95 7.61
CA ALA A 270 3.82 26.88 7.43
C ALA A 270 3.94 27.92 8.55
N PRO A 271 2.87 28.63 8.99
CA PRO A 271 2.97 29.61 10.07
C PRO A 271 3.44 29.03 11.40
N LEU A 272 3.09 27.76 11.69
CA LEU A 272 3.52 27.06 12.91
C LEU A 272 5.02 26.80 12.93
N LEU A 273 5.65 26.70 11.76
CA LEU A 273 7.08 26.60 11.57
C LEU A 273 7.76 27.97 11.41
N LYS A 274 7.03 29.08 11.59
CA LYS A 274 7.49 30.44 11.28
C LYS A 274 7.93 30.58 9.81
N ALA A 275 7.28 29.84 8.91
CA ALA A 275 7.50 29.86 7.50
C ALA A 275 6.31 30.47 6.74
N GLN A 276 6.49 30.77 5.48
CA GLN A 276 5.49 31.39 4.62
C GLN A 276 5.47 30.71 3.25
N VAL A 277 4.27 30.39 2.78
CA VAL A 277 4.04 30.03 1.37
C VAL A 277 3.96 31.33 0.59
N ILE A 278 4.96 31.61 -0.24
CA ILE A 278 5.09 32.85 -1.00
C ILE A 278 4.55 32.75 -2.43
N GLY A 279 4.14 31.56 -2.86
CA GLY A 279 3.51 31.30 -4.14
C GLY A 279 3.02 29.88 -4.27
N GLU A 280 1.99 29.71 -5.08
CA GLU A 280 1.40 28.40 -5.36
C GLU A 280 0.96 28.31 -6.83
N GLU A 281 1.17 27.14 -7.43
CA GLU A 281 0.71 26.81 -8.78
C GLU A 281 0.05 25.45 -8.80
N PHE A 282 -1.06 25.35 -9.52
CA PHE A 282 -1.85 24.13 -9.63
C PHE A 282 -2.02 23.71 -11.10
N PRO A 283 -0.98 23.16 -11.75
CA PRO A 283 -1.08 22.70 -13.13
C PRO A 283 -2.04 21.50 -13.25
N PRO A 284 -2.93 21.48 -14.27
CA PRO A 284 -3.69 20.29 -14.63
C PRO A 284 -2.79 19.10 -14.92
N LEU A 285 -3.32 17.87 -14.76
CA LEU A 285 -2.54 16.64 -14.91
C LEU A 285 -1.93 16.45 -16.31
N GLU A 286 -2.57 17.02 -17.33
CA GLU A 286 -2.20 16.89 -18.74
C GLU A 286 -1.19 17.95 -19.21
N VAL A 287 -0.80 18.88 -18.33
CA VAL A 287 0.15 19.96 -18.71
C VAL A 287 1.51 19.37 -19.06
N SER A 288 2.02 19.76 -20.22
CA SER A 288 3.34 19.40 -20.72
C SER A 288 4.38 20.53 -20.64
N GLU A 289 3.92 21.81 -20.62
CA GLU A 289 4.76 23.00 -20.62
C GLU A 289 4.75 23.69 -19.25
N PHE A 290 5.92 23.78 -18.64
CA PHE A 290 6.11 24.35 -17.31
C PHE A 290 6.91 25.68 -17.29
N SER A 291 7.25 26.24 -18.45
CA SER A 291 8.06 27.47 -18.56
C SER A 291 7.47 28.62 -17.73
N SER A 292 6.15 28.83 -17.77
CA SER A 292 5.47 29.87 -16.99
C SER A 292 5.56 29.62 -15.48
N VAL A 293 5.37 28.36 -15.03
CA VAL A 293 5.47 27.97 -13.62
C VAL A 293 6.92 28.18 -13.13
N ILE A 294 7.89 27.74 -13.90
CA ILE A 294 9.33 27.88 -13.61
C ILE A 294 9.70 29.37 -13.49
N ALA A 295 9.25 30.23 -14.43
CA ALA A 295 9.49 31.68 -14.37
C ALA A 295 8.88 32.31 -13.10
N LYS A 296 7.70 31.89 -12.67
CA LYS A 296 7.09 32.35 -11.41
C LYS A 296 7.90 31.95 -10.18
N VAL A 297 8.40 30.70 -10.13
CA VAL A 297 9.28 30.24 -9.05
C VAL A 297 10.56 31.09 -9.00
N GLN A 298 11.21 31.30 -10.16
CA GLN A 298 12.42 32.13 -10.26
C GLN A 298 12.19 33.57 -9.81
N ALA A 299 11.05 34.16 -10.18
CA ALA A 299 10.67 35.51 -9.78
C ALA A 299 10.36 35.63 -8.28
N ALA A 300 9.72 34.64 -7.69
CA ALA A 300 9.36 34.61 -6.28
C ALA A 300 10.56 34.42 -5.34
N LYS A 301 11.65 33.81 -5.81
CA LYS A 301 12.88 33.55 -5.05
C LYS A 301 12.59 32.83 -3.72
N PRO A 302 11.96 31.65 -3.73
CA PRO A 302 11.76 30.86 -2.53
C PRO A 302 13.10 30.28 -2.04
N ASP A 303 13.13 29.85 -0.79
CA ASP A 303 14.27 29.11 -0.23
C ASP A 303 14.27 27.64 -0.71
N TRP A 304 13.06 27.10 -0.95
CA TRP A 304 12.83 25.76 -1.48
C TRP A 304 11.42 25.61 -2.08
N VAL A 305 11.23 24.52 -2.83
CA VAL A 305 9.97 24.24 -3.52
C VAL A 305 9.34 22.95 -2.98
N MET A 306 8.08 23.01 -2.57
CA MET A 306 7.27 21.81 -2.32
C MET A 306 6.66 21.36 -3.65
N THR A 307 7.01 20.18 -4.13
CA THR A 307 6.51 19.61 -5.38
C THR A 307 5.58 18.43 -5.11
N LEU A 308 4.32 18.59 -5.46
CA LEU A 308 3.24 17.61 -5.27
C LEU A 308 2.66 17.22 -6.64
N LEU A 309 3.55 16.97 -7.59
CA LEU A 309 3.23 16.61 -8.96
C LEU A 309 3.14 15.09 -9.11
N VAL A 310 2.29 14.61 -10.02
CA VAL A 310 2.08 13.16 -10.26
C VAL A 310 2.15 12.82 -11.74
N GLY A 311 2.50 11.57 -12.05
CA GLY A 311 2.44 11.02 -13.41
C GLY A 311 3.20 11.87 -14.44
N GLN A 312 2.48 12.28 -15.49
CA GLN A 312 3.06 13.04 -16.61
C GLN A 312 3.59 14.42 -16.21
N ASN A 313 2.97 15.09 -15.22
CA ASN A 313 3.46 16.37 -14.73
C ASN A 313 4.91 16.29 -14.24
N GLN A 314 5.27 15.24 -13.53
CA GLN A 314 6.65 15.03 -13.06
C GLN A 314 7.61 14.89 -14.23
N SER A 315 7.25 14.06 -15.22
CA SER A 315 8.06 13.78 -16.40
C SER A 315 8.36 15.06 -17.21
N ASN A 316 7.47 16.03 -17.16
CA ASN A 316 7.62 17.30 -17.86
C ASN A 316 8.31 18.38 -17.02
N TYR A 317 7.95 18.52 -15.74
CA TYR A 317 8.45 19.60 -14.88
C TYR A 317 9.95 19.47 -14.57
N TYR A 318 10.41 18.33 -14.06
CA TYR A 318 11.78 18.22 -13.53
C TYR A 318 12.86 18.42 -14.60
N PRO A 319 12.77 17.84 -15.80
CA PRO A 319 13.74 18.11 -16.86
C PRO A 319 13.73 19.58 -17.31
N GLN A 320 12.53 20.20 -17.40
CA GLN A 320 12.42 21.62 -17.79
C GLN A 320 12.98 22.56 -16.71
N ALA A 321 12.72 22.28 -15.45
CA ALA A 321 13.26 23.04 -14.32
C ALA A 321 14.79 22.97 -14.28
N ALA A 322 15.37 21.79 -14.45
CA ALA A 322 16.80 21.59 -14.52
C ALA A 322 17.40 22.31 -15.73
N ALA A 323 16.80 22.20 -16.93
CA ALA A 323 17.24 22.89 -18.14
C ALA A 323 17.16 24.43 -18.03
N ALA A 324 16.20 24.95 -17.27
CA ALA A 324 16.06 26.37 -16.98
C ALA A 324 17.00 26.87 -15.86
N GLY A 325 17.88 26.02 -15.34
CA GLY A 325 18.82 26.35 -14.27
C GLY A 325 18.16 26.57 -12.91
N LEU A 326 17.00 26.00 -12.66
CA LEU A 326 16.34 26.05 -11.36
C LEU A 326 16.96 25.00 -10.42
N HIS A 327 17.95 25.41 -9.64
CA HIS A 327 18.72 24.53 -8.71
C HIS A 327 18.30 24.69 -7.25
N LEU A 328 17.03 24.93 -6.99
CA LEU A 328 16.50 25.05 -5.63
C LEU A 328 16.35 23.67 -4.98
N PRO A 329 16.52 23.56 -3.64
CA PRO A 329 16.09 22.39 -2.92
C PRO A 329 14.61 22.12 -3.13
N MET A 330 14.25 20.88 -3.34
CA MET A 330 12.87 20.45 -3.54
C MET A 330 12.45 19.48 -2.45
N ALA A 331 11.20 19.55 -2.02
CA ALA A 331 10.60 18.58 -1.12
C ALA A 331 9.38 17.95 -1.76
N SER A 332 9.11 16.69 -1.42
CA SER A 332 7.94 15.97 -1.90
C SER A 332 7.53 14.85 -0.96
N THR A 333 6.33 14.32 -1.18
CA THR A 333 5.85 13.06 -0.60
C THR A 333 5.62 11.99 -1.66
N ILE A 334 5.87 12.30 -2.95
CA ILE A 334 5.44 11.44 -4.06
C ILE A 334 6.48 11.21 -5.17
N ASN A 335 7.53 12.00 -5.26
CA ASN A 335 8.41 11.99 -6.44
C ASN A 335 9.46 10.88 -6.47
N MET A 336 9.65 10.19 -5.36
CA MET A 336 10.50 9.01 -5.26
C MET A 336 9.75 7.93 -4.48
N ALA A 337 9.89 6.69 -4.91
CA ALA A 337 9.38 5.50 -4.23
C ALA A 337 7.86 5.29 -4.21
N GLN A 338 7.04 6.10 -4.87
CA GLN A 338 5.63 5.75 -5.07
C GLN A 338 5.51 4.66 -6.15
N GLY A 339 6.01 4.97 -7.34
CA GLY A 339 6.27 4.05 -8.43
C GLY A 339 7.77 3.95 -8.70
N TYR A 340 8.17 4.07 -9.94
CA TYR A 340 9.57 4.11 -10.38
C TYR A 340 9.95 5.46 -11.00
N GLU A 341 9.31 6.54 -10.60
CA GLU A 341 9.45 7.89 -11.13
C GLU A 341 10.92 8.32 -11.21
N HIS A 342 11.63 8.17 -10.10
CA HIS A 342 13.03 8.54 -9.99
C HIS A 342 13.97 7.71 -10.87
N LYS A 343 13.55 6.53 -11.34
CA LYS A 343 14.33 5.73 -12.31
C LYS A 343 14.13 6.21 -13.75
N ARG A 344 13.16 7.07 -14.01
CA ARG A 344 12.87 7.60 -15.36
C ARG A 344 13.64 8.86 -15.70
N PHE A 345 14.16 9.55 -14.70
CA PHE A 345 14.84 10.83 -14.89
C PHE A 345 16.35 10.65 -15.03
N THR A 346 16.92 11.41 -15.96
CA THR A 346 18.38 11.55 -16.08
C THR A 346 18.87 12.62 -15.12
N ALA A 347 19.96 12.36 -14.43
CA ALA A 347 20.63 13.35 -13.60
C ALA A 347 20.96 14.63 -14.42
N PRO A 348 20.81 15.83 -13.85
CA PRO A 348 20.52 16.13 -12.44
C PRO A 348 19.05 16.45 -12.15
N ALA A 349 18.06 15.96 -12.91
CA ALA A 349 16.66 16.38 -12.83
C ALA A 349 16.05 16.33 -11.43
N LEU A 350 16.47 15.38 -10.59
CA LEU A 350 16.04 15.26 -9.19
C LEU A 350 17.12 15.69 -8.18
N ALA A 351 18.15 16.42 -8.60
CA ALA A 351 19.15 16.91 -7.66
C ALA A 351 18.52 17.72 -6.53
N ASN A 352 18.94 17.47 -5.29
CA ASN A 352 18.40 18.10 -4.07
C ASN A 352 16.92 17.84 -3.80
N MET A 353 16.35 16.77 -4.36
CA MET A 353 15.01 16.29 -4.00
C MET A 353 15.05 15.62 -2.62
N HIS A 354 14.22 16.09 -1.71
CA HIS A 354 14.00 15.52 -0.38
C HIS A 354 12.60 14.90 -0.33
N ASN A 355 12.51 13.59 -0.17
CA ASN A 355 11.21 12.89 -0.21
C ASN A 355 10.94 12.15 1.09
N ALA A 356 9.83 12.50 1.75
CA ALA A 356 9.38 11.78 2.93
C ALA A 356 8.60 10.52 2.51
N VAL A 357 9.12 9.35 2.86
CA VAL A 357 8.57 8.04 2.48
C VAL A 357 8.52 7.09 3.67
N ASN A 358 7.53 6.20 3.68
CA ASN A 358 7.53 5.11 4.66
C ASN A 358 8.43 3.95 4.20
N TYR A 359 8.53 3.71 2.90
CA TYR A 359 9.31 2.59 2.36
C TYR A 359 10.04 2.95 1.06
N MET A 360 11.24 2.42 0.92
CA MET A 360 12.02 2.30 -0.31
C MET A 360 12.76 0.96 -0.29
N GLN A 361 12.97 0.33 -1.46
CA GLN A 361 13.69 -0.95 -1.55
C GLN A 361 15.16 -0.86 -1.06
N GLU A 362 15.72 0.33 -0.97
CA GLU A 362 17.07 0.62 -0.48
C GLU A 362 17.20 0.56 1.05
N ILE A 363 16.13 0.37 1.82
CA ILE A 363 16.20 0.21 3.29
C ILE A 363 17.14 -0.95 3.64
N PRO A 364 18.20 -0.70 4.43
CA PRO A 364 19.29 -1.67 4.58
C PRO A 364 19.03 -2.72 5.68
N THR A 365 17.77 -3.03 5.99
CA THR A 365 17.42 -4.05 6.98
C THR A 365 17.28 -5.42 6.35
N LYS A 366 17.60 -6.47 7.10
CA LYS A 366 17.50 -7.84 6.61
C LYS A 366 16.07 -8.21 6.19
N ARG A 367 15.06 -7.81 6.98
CA ARG A 367 13.63 -8.01 6.66
C ARG A 367 13.25 -7.44 5.28
N ASN A 368 13.77 -6.26 4.97
CA ASN A 368 13.55 -5.65 3.66
C ASN A 368 14.30 -6.37 2.55
N GLN A 369 15.57 -6.71 2.77
CA GLN A 369 16.37 -7.42 1.76
C GLN A 369 15.73 -8.77 1.40
N ASP A 370 15.20 -9.51 2.38
CA ASP A 370 14.50 -10.77 2.15
C ASP A 370 13.20 -10.56 1.34
N PHE A 371 12.45 -9.50 1.62
CA PHE A 371 11.25 -9.13 0.84
C PHE A 371 11.61 -8.76 -0.59
N VAL A 372 12.60 -7.89 -0.79
CA VAL A 372 13.10 -7.48 -2.11
C VAL A 372 13.56 -8.69 -2.92
N GLN A 373 14.29 -9.61 -2.28
CA GLN A 373 14.73 -10.86 -2.94
C GLN A 373 13.54 -11.72 -3.39
N ARG A 374 12.53 -11.93 -2.55
CA ARG A 374 11.32 -12.69 -2.91
C ARG A 374 10.53 -12.03 -4.03
N PHE A 375 10.40 -10.70 -3.98
CA PHE A 375 9.72 -9.95 -5.01
C PHE A 375 10.40 -10.12 -6.37
N TYR A 376 11.70 -9.85 -6.47
CA TYR A 376 12.42 -9.98 -7.74
C TYR A 376 12.67 -11.42 -8.19
N ALA A 377 12.60 -12.40 -7.30
CA ALA A 377 12.56 -13.81 -7.71
C ALA A 377 11.29 -14.13 -8.52
N MET A 378 10.18 -13.43 -8.24
CA MET A 378 8.91 -13.60 -8.93
C MET A 378 8.77 -12.63 -10.12
N PHE A 379 9.26 -11.39 -9.97
CA PHE A 379 9.12 -10.31 -10.95
C PHE A 379 10.48 -9.66 -11.32
N PRO A 380 11.39 -10.39 -11.98
CA PRO A 380 12.77 -9.93 -12.22
C PRO A 380 12.89 -8.73 -13.18
N LYS A 381 11.80 -8.37 -13.87
CA LYS A 381 11.78 -7.26 -14.83
C LYS A 381 11.17 -5.99 -14.27
N ASP A 382 10.66 -6.01 -13.06
CA ASP A 382 10.08 -4.81 -12.44
C ASP A 382 11.16 -3.74 -12.26
N PRO A 383 10.87 -2.51 -12.66
CA PRO A 383 11.88 -1.45 -12.64
C PRO A 383 12.23 -1.00 -11.21
N TYR A 384 11.29 -1.14 -10.27
CA TYR A 384 11.45 -0.70 -8.89
C TYR A 384 10.36 -1.26 -7.99
N LEU A 385 10.67 -1.43 -6.71
CA LEU A 385 9.73 -1.84 -5.67
C LEU A 385 9.52 -0.68 -4.68
N GLY A 386 8.41 0.04 -4.86
CA GLY A 386 8.10 1.26 -4.11
C GLY A 386 7.20 1.04 -2.89
N GLN A 387 6.91 2.16 -2.19
CA GLN A 387 6.13 2.12 -0.94
C GLN A 387 4.69 1.65 -1.15
N MET A 388 4.05 1.98 -2.27
CA MET A 388 2.67 1.53 -2.52
C MET A 388 2.57 0.02 -2.71
N ALA A 389 3.56 -0.57 -3.36
CA ALA A 389 3.68 -2.02 -3.51
C ALA A 389 3.85 -2.69 -2.14
N GLN A 390 4.75 -2.17 -1.30
CA GLN A 390 4.98 -2.68 0.04
C GLN A 390 3.74 -2.49 0.94
N ASN A 391 3.06 -1.34 0.85
CA ASN A 391 1.81 -1.11 1.60
C ASN A 391 0.72 -2.09 1.18
N THR A 392 0.59 -2.37 -0.12
CA THR A 392 -0.36 -3.37 -0.64
C THR A 392 -0.02 -4.77 -0.13
N TYR A 393 1.26 -5.14 -0.16
CA TYR A 393 1.75 -6.43 0.31
C TYR A 393 1.37 -6.68 1.78
N PHE A 394 1.75 -5.78 2.69
CA PHE A 394 1.44 -6.01 4.10
C PHE A 394 -0.06 -5.92 4.40
N SER A 395 -0.80 -5.09 3.67
CA SER A 395 -2.25 -4.92 3.88
C SER A 395 -3.05 -6.18 3.53
N ILE A 396 -2.64 -6.91 2.49
CA ILE A 396 -3.25 -8.20 2.14
C ILE A 396 -2.97 -9.24 3.25
N HIS A 397 -1.75 -9.28 3.78
CA HIS A 397 -1.43 -10.13 4.93
C HIS A 397 -2.21 -9.71 6.18
N LEU A 398 -2.37 -8.41 6.43
CA LEU A 398 -3.17 -7.88 7.55
C LEU A 398 -4.62 -8.31 7.45
N TYR A 399 -5.25 -8.17 6.28
CA TYR A 399 -6.60 -8.67 6.03
C TYR A 399 -6.71 -10.17 6.30
N ALA A 400 -5.78 -10.96 5.77
CA ALA A 400 -5.78 -12.41 5.98
C ALA A 400 -5.67 -12.78 7.47
N LYS A 401 -4.80 -12.09 8.22
CA LYS A 401 -4.67 -12.28 9.67
C LYS A 401 -5.97 -11.93 10.41
N ALA A 402 -6.58 -10.80 10.06
CA ALA A 402 -7.83 -10.36 10.67
C ALA A 402 -8.99 -11.33 10.36
N ALA A 403 -9.07 -11.86 9.13
CA ALA A 403 -10.05 -12.86 8.75
C ALA A 403 -9.82 -14.20 9.48
N ARG A 404 -8.56 -14.64 9.67
CA ARG A 404 -8.23 -15.81 10.50
C ARG A 404 -8.69 -15.63 11.94
N LEU A 405 -8.42 -14.48 12.54
CA LEU A 405 -8.88 -14.18 13.91
C LEU A 405 -10.41 -14.17 14.01
N ALA A 406 -11.09 -13.61 13.00
CA ALA A 406 -12.56 -13.61 12.93
C ALA A 406 -13.16 -14.99 12.61
N GLY A 407 -12.38 -15.95 12.12
CA GLY A 407 -12.80 -17.28 11.67
C GLY A 407 -13.73 -17.25 10.44
N THR A 408 -13.73 -16.15 9.67
CA THR A 408 -14.65 -15.92 8.55
C THR A 408 -14.17 -14.78 7.66
N THR A 409 -14.73 -14.69 6.43
CA THR A 409 -14.59 -13.54 5.53
C THR A 409 -15.80 -12.58 5.58
N ASP A 410 -16.70 -12.75 6.54
CA ASP A 410 -17.83 -11.85 6.75
C ASP A 410 -17.35 -10.42 7.02
N GLN A 411 -17.87 -9.47 6.26
CA GLN A 411 -17.39 -8.07 6.24
C GLN A 411 -17.40 -7.43 7.63
N GLN A 412 -18.47 -7.62 8.39
CA GLN A 412 -18.64 -7.01 9.72
C GLN A 412 -17.71 -7.64 10.77
N LYS A 413 -17.54 -8.97 10.72
CA LYS A 413 -16.69 -9.67 11.68
C LYS A 413 -15.21 -9.39 11.43
N VAL A 414 -14.80 -9.34 10.16
CA VAL A 414 -13.42 -8.99 9.80
C VAL A 414 -13.15 -7.52 10.14
N ARG A 415 -14.08 -6.59 9.87
CA ARG A 415 -13.97 -5.20 10.30
C ARG A 415 -13.73 -5.09 11.80
N ARG A 416 -14.55 -5.74 12.63
CA ARG A 416 -14.35 -5.73 14.09
C ARG A 416 -13.02 -6.34 14.51
N SER A 417 -12.53 -7.33 13.78
CA SER A 417 -11.21 -7.89 14.01
C SER A 417 -10.11 -6.85 13.71
N LEU A 418 -10.22 -6.10 12.61
CA LEU A 418 -9.31 -5.00 12.29
C LEU A 418 -9.37 -3.87 13.33
N GLU A 419 -10.56 -3.56 13.81
CA GLU A 419 -10.82 -2.55 14.85
C GLU A 419 -10.35 -2.97 16.27
N SER A 420 -9.78 -4.14 16.45
CA SER A 420 -9.08 -4.48 17.71
C SER A 420 -7.67 -3.86 17.81
N GLY A 421 -7.22 -3.13 16.77
CA GLY A 421 -5.86 -2.64 16.66
C GLY A 421 -4.88 -3.77 16.29
N TRP A 422 -3.99 -3.50 15.33
CA TRP A 422 -3.06 -4.50 14.81
C TRP A 422 -1.66 -3.95 14.69
N THR A 423 -0.69 -4.71 15.19
CA THR A 423 0.70 -4.55 14.76
C THR A 423 1.02 -5.59 13.72
N ILE A 424 1.67 -5.20 12.64
CA ILE A 424 2.18 -6.09 11.60
C ILE A 424 3.63 -5.74 11.30
N GLU A 425 4.48 -6.78 11.23
CA GLU A 425 5.88 -6.62 10.88
C GLU A 425 5.98 -6.55 9.35
N ALA A 426 6.21 -5.35 8.85
CA ALA A 426 6.33 -5.07 7.42
C ALA A 426 7.80 -4.91 7.00
N PRO A 427 8.11 -4.92 5.68
CA PRO A 427 9.46 -4.64 5.20
C PRO A 427 10.04 -3.29 5.65
N GLU A 428 9.20 -2.27 5.82
CA GLU A 428 9.58 -0.94 6.33
C GLU A 428 9.95 -0.92 7.82
N GLY A 429 9.47 -1.87 8.58
CA GLY A 429 9.46 -1.90 10.04
C GLY A 429 8.10 -2.33 10.56
N SER A 430 7.86 -2.19 11.87
CA SER A 430 6.54 -2.43 12.44
C SER A 430 5.55 -1.36 12.00
N VAL A 431 4.36 -1.77 11.59
CA VAL A 431 3.23 -0.91 11.22
C VAL A 431 2.10 -1.16 12.22
N PHE A 432 1.45 -0.10 12.68
CA PHE A 432 0.29 -0.20 13.56
C PHE A 432 -0.96 0.31 12.86
N LEU A 433 -2.02 -0.52 12.82
CA LEU A 433 -3.35 -0.09 12.35
C LEU A 433 -4.15 0.48 13.51
N GLU A 434 -4.44 1.78 13.44
CA GLU A 434 -5.25 2.48 14.42
C GLU A 434 -6.74 2.12 14.30
N PRO A 435 -7.33 1.54 15.35
CA PRO A 435 -8.73 1.08 15.30
C PRO A 435 -9.75 2.20 15.15
N ALA A 436 -9.50 3.36 15.76
CA ALA A 436 -10.49 4.44 15.80
C ALA A 436 -10.63 5.19 14.46
N THR A 437 -9.58 5.23 13.67
CA THR A 437 -9.53 6.02 12.43
C THR A 437 -9.32 5.18 11.18
N HIS A 438 -9.02 3.89 11.31
CA HIS A 438 -8.68 2.97 10.24
C HIS A 438 -7.43 3.38 9.43
N HIS A 439 -6.49 4.09 10.07
CA HIS A 439 -5.24 4.51 9.44
C HIS A 439 -4.05 3.77 10.01
N ALA A 440 -3.00 3.64 9.20
CA ALA A 440 -1.77 3.02 9.62
C ALA A 440 -0.74 4.05 10.12
N SER A 441 0.00 3.67 11.16
CA SER A 441 1.17 4.39 11.66
C SER A 441 2.44 3.79 11.06
N HIS A 442 3.37 4.63 10.61
CA HIS A 442 4.50 4.23 9.77
C HIS A 442 5.85 4.73 10.29
N PHE A 443 6.90 3.99 9.99
CA PHE A 443 8.24 4.58 9.95
C PHE A 443 8.32 5.54 8.78
N ILE A 444 8.84 6.74 9.00
CA ILE A 444 9.04 7.71 7.93
C ILE A 444 10.52 7.99 7.77
N ARG A 445 10.98 8.01 6.53
CA ARG A 445 12.36 8.28 6.16
C ARG A 445 12.43 9.46 5.21
N LEU A 446 13.43 10.30 5.41
CA LEU A 446 13.74 11.36 4.48
C LEU A 446 14.84 10.88 3.54
N ALA A 447 14.44 10.56 2.31
CA ALA A 447 15.32 10.20 1.23
C ALA A 447 15.74 11.45 0.48
N VAL A 448 17.02 11.53 0.10
CA VAL A 448 17.59 12.65 -0.66
C VAL A 448 18.28 12.12 -1.90
N ALA A 449 18.04 12.73 -3.04
CA ALA A 449 18.77 12.50 -4.27
C ALA A 449 19.89 13.53 -4.44
N ASP A 450 21.12 13.07 -4.67
CA ASP A 450 22.27 13.93 -5.00
C ASP A 450 22.27 14.37 -6.47
N GLU A 451 23.29 15.11 -6.91
CA GLU A 451 23.44 15.58 -8.30
C GLU A 451 23.57 14.43 -9.32
N LYS A 452 23.95 13.24 -8.87
CA LYS A 452 24.02 12.03 -9.69
C LYS A 452 22.79 11.15 -9.54
N GLN A 453 21.79 11.64 -8.79
CA GLN A 453 20.57 10.91 -8.41
C GLN A 453 20.83 9.63 -7.58
N ASN A 454 21.96 9.57 -6.86
CA ASN A 454 22.11 8.57 -5.82
C ASN A 454 21.21 8.93 -4.64
N ILE A 455 20.53 7.92 -4.09
CA ILE A 455 19.61 8.10 -2.99
C ILE A 455 20.30 7.75 -1.68
N SER A 456 20.12 8.61 -0.68
CA SER A 456 20.55 8.37 0.69
C SER A 456 19.42 8.73 1.67
N PHE A 457 19.37 8.05 2.82
CA PHE A 457 18.47 8.41 3.91
C PHE A 457 19.21 9.35 4.87
N VAL A 458 18.70 10.56 5.02
CA VAL A 458 19.33 11.58 5.88
C VAL A 458 18.64 11.69 7.26
N ARG A 459 17.43 11.16 7.39
CA ARG A 459 16.69 11.10 8.66
C ARG A 459 15.69 9.95 8.66
N GLU A 460 15.46 9.38 9.84
CA GLU A 460 14.39 8.42 10.08
C GLU A 460 13.60 8.85 11.30
N TRP A 461 12.28 8.74 11.23
CA TRP A 461 11.36 8.91 12.34
C TRP A 461 10.67 7.56 12.59
N PRO A 462 10.92 6.93 13.74
CA PRO A 462 10.26 5.67 14.05
C PRO A 462 8.78 5.91 14.33
N MET A 463 7.94 5.17 13.66
CA MET A 463 6.48 5.08 13.82
C MET A 463 5.79 6.41 14.16
N ILE A 464 5.56 7.23 13.14
CA ILE A 464 4.70 8.41 13.26
C ILE A 464 3.23 7.96 13.14
N GLU A 465 2.42 8.37 14.11
CA GLU A 465 0.99 8.08 14.13
C GLU A 465 0.21 8.94 13.11
N ALA A 466 -0.89 8.40 12.56
CA ALA A 466 -1.90 9.16 11.86
C ALA A 466 -2.84 9.84 12.88
N TRP A 467 -2.37 10.89 13.52
CA TRP A 467 -2.98 11.49 14.72
C TRP A 467 -4.11 12.49 14.44
N TRP A 468 -4.18 13.03 13.22
CA TRP A 468 -5.05 14.18 12.94
C TRP A 468 -6.54 13.90 13.16
N LEU A 469 -7.06 12.81 12.60
CA LEU A 469 -8.46 12.44 12.75
C LEU A 469 -8.83 12.15 14.22
N GLN A 470 -7.92 11.52 14.97
CA GLN A 470 -8.12 11.32 16.42
C GLN A 470 -8.26 12.65 17.16
N ARG A 471 -7.43 13.64 16.81
CA ARG A 471 -7.51 14.99 17.38
C ARG A 471 -8.83 15.69 17.06
N LEU A 472 -9.42 15.42 15.91
CA LEU A 472 -10.76 15.90 15.54
C LEU A 472 -11.89 15.13 16.24
N GLY A 473 -11.57 14.10 17.05
CA GLY A 473 -12.53 13.32 17.80
C GLY A 473 -13.14 12.16 17.00
N VAL A 474 -12.61 11.85 15.82
CA VAL A 474 -13.08 10.71 15.00
C VAL A 474 -12.84 9.40 15.75
N ASN A 475 -13.90 8.60 15.84
CA ASN A 475 -13.86 7.25 16.39
C ASN A 475 -14.86 6.36 15.68
N LEU A 476 -14.45 5.72 14.60
CA LEU A 476 -15.29 4.90 13.72
C LEU A 476 -15.85 3.65 14.41
N VAL A 477 -15.16 3.16 15.45
CA VAL A 477 -15.64 2.02 16.26
C VAL A 477 -16.91 2.38 17.04
N ARG A 478 -16.99 3.62 17.54
CA ARG A 478 -18.11 4.11 18.36
C ARG A 478 -19.15 4.87 17.55
N HIS A 479 -18.70 5.64 16.57
CA HIS A 479 -19.51 6.56 15.78
C HIS A 479 -19.12 6.42 14.31
N PRO A 480 -19.74 5.48 13.57
CA PRO A 480 -19.47 5.33 12.14
C PRO A 480 -19.71 6.62 11.38
N GLU A 481 -18.81 6.94 10.47
CA GLU A 481 -18.86 8.11 9.59
C GLU A 481 -18.59 7.68 8.15
N HIS A 482 -18.97 8.56 7.20
CA HIS A 482 -18.70 8.42 5.76
C HIS A 482 -18.31 9.79 5.20
N LYS A 483 -17.19 10.33 5.68
CA LYS A 483 -16.75 11.70 5.41
C LYS A 483 -15.27 11.73 5.03
N GLN A 484 -14.85 12.79 4.34
CA GLN A 484 -13.45 13.22 4.28
C GLN A 484 -13.32 14.59 4.93
N TYR A 485 -12.52 14.69 5.97
CA TYR A 485 -12.15 15.95 6.60
C TYR A 485 -11.08 16.66 5.78
N THR A 486 -11.10 18.01 5.85
CA THR A 486 -10.11 18.85 5.20
C THR A 486 -9.37 19.71 6.23
N PRO A 487 -8.11 20.13 5.99
CA PRO A 487 -7.39 21.00 6.92
C PRO A 487 -8.13 22.28 7.25
N GLN A 488 -8.89 22.83 6.29
CA GLN A 488 -9.66 24.06 6.48
C GLN A 488 -10.83 23.91 7.48
N GLU A 489 -11.29 22.70 7.75
CA GLU A 489 -12.33 22.44 8.74
C GLU A 489 -11.77 22.38 10.17
N ASP A 490 -10.47 22.20 10.33
CA ASP A 490 -9.81 22.09 11.62
C ASP A 490 -9.67 23.48 12.26
N PRO A 491 -10.31 23.73 13.42
CA PRO A 491 -10.19 25.01 14.15
C PRO A 491 -8.75 25.40 14.48
N PHE A 492 -7.88 24.41 14.68
CA PHE A 492 -6.46 24.65 14.97
C PHE A 492 -5.75 25.38 13.83
N PHE A 493 -5.97 24.97 12.59
CA PHE A 493 -5.35 25.63 11.44
C PHE A 493 -5.98 26.99 11.13
N LYS A 494 -7.22 27.24 11.56
CA LYS A 494 -7.86 28.55 11.42
C LYS A 494 -7.26 29.61 12.35
N MET A 495 -6.72 29.21 13.51
CA MET A 495 -6.12 30.15 14.47
C MET A 495 -4.69 30.56 14.11
N SER A 496 -4.07 29.85 13.17
CA SER A 496 -2.68 30.10 12.73
C SER A 496 -2.59 30.90 11.42
N SER A 497 -3.72 31.18 10.76
CA SER A 497 -3.84 32.06 9.61
C SER A 497 -4.24 33.47 10.05
#